data_6ade41f065d283b9634f671e2a40b6ee
#
_entry.id   6ade41f065d283b9634f671e2a40b6ee
#
_cell.length_a   1.000
_cell.length_b   1.000
_cell.length_c   1.000
_cell.angle_alpha   90.00
_cell.angle_beta   90.00
_cell.angle_gamma   90.00
#
_symmetry.space_group_name_H-M   'P 1'
#
loop_
_entity.id
_entity.type
_entity.pdbx_description
1 polymer ?
#
loop_
_entity_poly.entity_id
_entity_poly.type
_entity_poly.pdbx_seq_one_letter_code
_entity_poly.pdbx_strand_id
1 'polypeptide(L)'
;LCSLRGVTFDWNDEAAAAGFTPEQRYNDVGVLAQDVEKVLPQLVMPAPFDLYQPEPGTEYVEGELSQAELLGTSKSGKNYKTVEYGRMVALTIEAIKEQQTIINNQQQEINDLKDMVSKLVEKLS
;
A
#
# COMPACT_ATOMS: atom_id res chain seq x y z
N LEU A 1 -2.63 -8.33 4.57
CA LEU A 1 -1.69 -7.32 5.06
C LEU A 1 -0.37 -7.92 5.55
N CYS A 2 -0.42 -9.03 6.29
CA CYS A 2 0.80 -9.65 6.85
C CYS A 2 1.78 -10.19 5.80
N SER A 3 1.33 -10.42 4.57
CA SER A 3 2.19 -10.85 3.47
C SER A 3 2.87 -9.67 2.76
N LEU A 4 2.49 -8.45 3.06
CA LEU A 4 3.10 -7.25 2.49
C LEU A 4 4.41 -6.92 3.21
N ARG A 5 5.38 -6.46 2.43
CA ARG A 5 6.68 -6.06 2.97
C ARG A 5 6.81 -4.54 2.92
N GLY A 6 7.12 -3.95 4.07
CA GLY A 6 7.61 -2.58 4.10
C GLY A 6 9.04 -2.55 3.57
N VAL A 7 9.35 -1.62 2.72
CA VAL A 7 10.66 -1.45 2.12
C VAL A 7 11.12 -0.01 2.25
N THR A 8 12.41 0.19 2.35
CA THR A 8 13.03 1.49 2.15
C THR A 8 13.62 1.53 0.74
N PHE A 9 13.52 2.66 0.09
CA PHE A 9 14.00 2.78 -1.28
C PHE A 9 14.44 4.21 -1.59
N ASP A 10 15.22 4.34 -2.65
CA ASP A 10 15.59 5.62 -3.21
C ASP A 10 14.87 5.78 -4.55
N TRP A 11 14.37 6.97 -4.79
CA TRP A 11 13.77 7.29 -6.08
C TRP A 11 14.87 7.44 -7.14
N ASN A 12 14.62 6.92 -8.33
CA ASN A 12 15.56 6.98 -9.44
C ASN A 12 15.52 8.34 -10.16
N ASP A 13 16.31 8.47 -11.23
CA ASP A 13 16.40 9.71 -12.00
C ASP A 13 15.10 10.08 -12.72
N GLU A 14 14.27 9.09 -13.05
CA GLU A 14 12.95 9.33 -13.64
C GLU A 14 12.02 10.05 -12.64
N ALA A 15 12.13 9.73 -11.37
CA ALA A 15 11.41 10.44 -10.31
C ALA A 15 11.89 11.88 -10.15
N ALA A 16 13.21 12.13 -10.33
CA ALA A 16 13.75 13.48 -10.33
C ALA A 16 13.15 14.32 -11.46
N ALA A 17 12.99 13.74 -12.63
CA ALA A 17 12.35 14.38 -13.75
C ALA A 17 10.85 14.66 -13.50
N ALA A 18 10.21 13.88 -12.64
CA ALA A 18 8.82 14.08 -12.21
C ALA A 18 8.67 15.12 -11.08
N GLY A 19 9.76 15.72 -10.58
CA GLY A 19 9.73 16.83 -9.64
C GLY A 19 10.02 16.48 -8.19
N PHE A 20 10.47 15.27 -7.90
CA PHE A 20 10.88 14.89 -6.53
C PHE A 20 12.19 15.59 -6.15
N THR A 21 12.22 16.22 -4.98
CA THR A 21 13.43 16.88 -4.45
C THR A 21 14.43 15.82 -3.93
N PRO A 22 15.74 16.17 -3.79
CA PRO A 22 16.72 15.25 -3.22
C PRO A 22 16.32 14.70 -1.85
N GLU A 23 15.74 15.51 -0.98
CA GLU A 23 15.27 15.08 0.33
C GLU A 23 14.13 14.07 0.26
N GLN A 24 13.32 14.15 -0.79
CA GLN A 24 12.20 13.23 -1.03
C GLN A 24 12.63 11.96 -1.75
N ARG A 25 13.85 11.92 -2.31
CA ARG A 25 14.32 10.81 -3.14
C ARG A 25 15.02 9.69 -2.38
N TYR A 26 15.55 9.99 -1.19
CA TYR A 26 16.39 9.06 -0.44
C TYR A 26 15.72 8.56 0.83
N ASN A 27 15.93 7.29 1.12
CA ASN A 27 15.41 6.63 2.32
C ASN A 27 13.88 6.77 2.49
N ASP A 28 13.15 6.76 1.38
CA ASP A 28 11.70 6.74 1.45
C ASP A 28 11.19 5.35 1.85
N VAL A 29 10.02 5.29 2.43
CA VAL A 29 9.43 4.06 2.96
C VAL A 29 8.11 3.80 2.28
N GLY A 30 7.90 2.55 1.90
CA GLY A 30 6.65 2.19 1.27
C GLY A 30 6.50 0.68 1.13
N VAL A 31 5.55 0.29 0.31
CA VAL A 31 5.33 -1.10 -0.08
C VAL A 31 5.46 -1.21 -1.60
N LEU A 32 5.81 -2.39 -2.07
CA LEU A 32 5.89 -2.64 -3.51
C LEU A 32 4.48 -2.80 -4.08
N ALA A 33 4.15 -2.00 -5.09
CA ALA A 33 2.83 -2.04 -5.73
C ALA A 33 2.50 -3.43 -6.28
N GLN A 34 3.48 -4.13 -6.81
CA GLN A 34 3.33 -5.48 -7.33
C GLN A 34 2.95 -6.49 -6.25
N ASP A 35 3.49 -6.33 -5.04
CA ASP A 35 3.14 -7.19 -3.91
C ASP A 35 1.71 -6.89 -3.43
N VAL A 36 1.34 -5.62 -3.37
CA VAL A 36 -0.03 -5.19 -3.02
C VAL A 36 -1.03 -5.71 -4.05
N GLU A 37 -0.70 -5.64 -5.33
CA GLU A 37 -1.58 -6.09 -6.41
C GLU A 37 -1.95 -7.58 -6.29
N LYS A 38 -1.04 -8.40 -5.81
CA LYS A 38 -1.30 -9.84 -5.60
C LYS A 38 -2.31 -10.12 -4.48
N VAL A 39 -2.37 -9.26 -3.48
CA VAL A 39 -3.18 -9.46 -2.27
C VAL A 39 -4.43 -8.58 -2.31
N LEU A 40 -4.27 -7.32 -2.70
CA LEU A 40 -5.31 -6.28 -2.67
C LEU A 40 -5.25 -5.47 -3.97
N PRO A 41 -5.60 -6.07 -5.12
CA PRO A 41 -5.50 -5.39 -6.41
C PRO A 41 -6.32 -4.10 -6.50
N GLN A 42 -7.38 -3.98 -5.70
CA GLN A 42 -8.21 -2.78 -5.66
C GLN A 42 -7.51 -1.55 -5.08
N LEU A 43 -6.35 -1.72 -4.46
CA LEU A 43 -5.54 -0.62 -3.91
C LEU A 43 -4.45 -0.15 -4.86
N VAL A 44 -4.27 -0.82 -5.98
CA VAL A 44 -3.25 -0.48 -6.97
C VAL A 44 -3.90 0.19 -8.16
N MET A 45 -3.31 1.30 -8.58
CA MET A 45 -3.76 2.07 -9.73
C MET A 45 -2.57 2.49 -10.58
N PRO A 46 -2.79 2.87 -11.85
CA PRO A 46 -1.74 3.47 -12.64
C PRO A 46 -1.20 4.73 -11.96
N ALA A 47 0.11 4.90 -12.00
CA ALA A 47 0.74 6.06 -11.40
C ALA A 47 0.29 7.35 -12.13
N PRO A 48 -0.27 8.34 -11.43
CA PRO A 48 -0.79 9.55 -12.07
C PRO A 48 0.25 10.31 -12.90
N PHE A 49 1.51 10.30 -12.48
CA PHE A 49 2.59 10.97 -13.22
C PHE A 49 2.90 10.29 -14.55
N ASP A 50 2.54 9.03 -14.71
CA ASP A 50 2.77 8.23 -15.90
C ASP A 50 1.55 8.18 -16.83
N LEU A 51 0.42 8.73 -16.42
CA LEU A 51 -0.78 8.77 -17.24
C LEU A 51 -0.74 9.95 -18.18
N TYR A 52 -1.18 9.72 -19.42
CA TYR A 52 -1.37 10.79 -20.37
C TYR A 52 -2.45 11.75 -19.86
N GLN A 53 -2.11 13.02 -19.79
CA GLN A 53 -3.03 14.07 -19.42
C GLN A 53 -3.02 15.13 -20.54
N PRO A 54 -4.19 15.50 -21.07
CA PRO A 54 -4.23 16.53 -22.09
C PRO A 54 -3.78 17.87 -21.50
N GLU A 55 -2.93 18.58 -22.23
CA GLU A 55 -2.57 19.94 -21.86
C GLU A 55 -3.77 20.87 -22.05
N PRO A 56 -4.00 21.84 -21.13
CA PRO A 56 -5.07 22.82 -21.30
C PRO A 56 -4.91 23.60 -22.63
N GLY A 57 -5.96 23.59 -23.45
CA GLY A 57 -5.96 24.31 -24.73
C GLY A 57 -5.41 23.56 -25.93
N THR A 58 -5.07 22.26 -25.77
CA THR A 58 -4.68 21.43 -26.92
C THR A 58 -5.89 21.08 -27.76
N GLU A 59 -5.81 21.42 -29.05
CA GLU A 59 -6.87 21.08 -30.00
C GLU A 59 -6.68 19.68 -30.57
N TYR A 60 -7.79 19.03 -30.91
CA TYR A 60 -7.80 17.76 -31.62
C TYR A 60 -7.16 17.92 -33.00
N VAL A 61 -6.22 17.03 -33.32
CA VAL A 61 -5.61 16.94 -34.66
C VAL A 61 -6.15 15.70 -35.35
N GLU A 62 -6.75 15.87 -36.52
CA GLU A 62 -7.31 14.76 -37.29
C GLU A 62 -6.18 13.81 -37.74
N GLY A 63 -6.36 12.51 -37.45
CA GLY A 63 -5.37 11.49 -37.78
C GLY A 63 -4.48 11.07 -36.59
N GLU A 64 -4.52 11.78 -35.47
CA GLU A 64 -3.91 11.37 -34.21
C GLU A 64 -4.95 10.75 -33.30
N LEU A 65 -4.50 9.92 -32.34
CA LEU A 65 -5.39 9.40 -31.31
C LEU A 65 -6.04 10.57 -30.57
N SER A 66 -7.35 10.51 -30.37
CA SER A 66 -8.04 11.54 -29.61
C SER A 66 -7.50 11.59 -28.18
N GLN A 67 -7.59 12.77 -27.54
CA GLN A 67 -7.19 12.91 -26.14
C GLN A 67 -7.94 11.92 -25.24
N ALA A 68 -9.21 11.62 -25.58
CA ALA A 68 -9.99 10.64 -24.86
C ALA A 68 -9.45 9.21 -25.00
N GLU A 69 -8.89 8.86 -26.15
CA GLU A 69 -8.27 7.56 -26.39
C GLU A 69 -6.91 7.42 -25.69
N LEU A 70 -6.19 8.52 -25.54
CA LEU A 70 -4.91 8.56 -24.85
C LEU A 70 -5.07 8.65 -23.32
N LEU A 71 -6.18 9.19 -22.83
CA LEU A 71 -6.47 9.29 -21.41
C LEU A 71 -6.44 7.90 -20.76
N GLY A 72 -5.67 7.77 -19.68
CA GLY A 72 -5.49 6.51 -18.99
C GLY A 72 -4.43 5.59 -19.58
N THR A 73 -3.76 6.00 -20.67
CA THR A 73 -2.61 5.25 -21.19
C THR A 73 -1.32 5.68 -20.50
N SER A 74 -0.35 4.75 -20.44
CA SER A 74 0.95 5.01 -19.85
C SER A 74 1.80 5.86 -20.80
N LYS A 75 2.32 7.01 -20.33
CA LYS A 75 3.22 7.88 -21.08
C LYS A 75 4.55 7.22 -21.40
N SER A 76 5.11 6.48 -20.44
CA SER A 76 6.40 5.82 -20.57
C SER A 76 6.32 4.50 -21.33
N GLY A 77 5.13 3.92 -21.44
CA GLY A 77 4.92 2.55 -21.91
C GLY A 77 5.30 1.48 -20.89
N LYS A 78 5.81 1.87 -19.74
CA LYS A 78 6.25 0.95 -18.66
C LYS A 78 5.15 0.59 -17.68
N ASN A 79 3.99 1.23 -17.76
CA ASN A 79 2.83 1.00 -16.89
C ASN A 79 3.17 1.07 -15.40
N TYR A 80 3.77 2.17 -14.98
CA TYR A 80 4.09 2.39 -13.57
C TYR A 80 2.83 2.36 -12.72
N LYS A 81 2.96 1.77 -11.53
CA LYS A 81 1.85 1.56 -10.60
C LYS A 81 2.10 2.31 -9.31
N THR A 82 1.02 2.71 -8.67
CA THR A 82 1.05 3.32 -7.34
C THR A 82 0.03 2.65 -6.44
N VAL A 83 0.18 2.85 -5.14
CA VAL A 83 -0.71 2.30 -4.12
C VAL A 83 -1.52 3.43 -3.50
N GLU A 84 -2.82 3.21 -3.35
CA GLU A 84 -3.68 4.14 -2.63
C GLU A 84 -3.52 3.96 -1.11
N TYR A 85 -2.53 4.64 -0.55
CA TYR A 85 -2.20 4.53 0.88
C TYR A 85 -3.36 4.94 1.79
N GLY A 86 -4.15 5.94 1.41
CA GLY A 86 -5.30 6.36 2.20
C GLY A 86 -6.32 5.25 2.41
N ARG A 87 -6.58 4.48 1.37
CA ARG A 87 -7.47 3.31 1.46
C ARG A 87 -6.84 2.17 2.23
N MET A 88 -5.52 2.01 2.09
CA MET A 88 -4.77 1.03 2.88
C MET A 88 -4.82 1.33 4.38
N VAL A 89 -4.78 2.60 4.77
CA VAL A 89 -4.90 3.03 6.17
C VAL A 89 -6.23 2.56 6.76
N ALA A 90 -7.33 2.69 6.05
CA ALA A 90 -8.64 2.23 6.51
C ALA A 90 -8.64 0.73 6.80
N LEU A 91 -8.06 -0.08 5.91
CA LEU A 91 -7.92 -1.53 6.12
C LEU A 91 -7.00 -1.85 7.29
N THR A 92 -5.92 -1.10 7.44
CA THR A 92 -4.97 -1.25 8.55
C THR A 92 -5.65 -0.98 9.89
N ILE A 93 -6.49 0.04 9.99
CA ILE A 93 -7.26 0.35 11.19
C ILE A 93 -8.14 -0.83 11.58
N GLU A 94 -8.89 -1.40 10.63
CA GLU A 94 -9.74 -2.55 10.90
C GLU A 94 -8.94 -3.80 11.29
N ALA A 95 -7.81 -4.03 10.62
CA ALA A 95 -6.91 -5.14 10.97
C ALA A 95 -6.34 -4.99 12.38
N ILE A 96 -5.97 -3.79 12.80
CA ILE A 96 -5.46 -3.51 14.16
C ILE A 96 -6.56 -3.75 15.20
N LYS A 97 -7.79 -3.32 14.93
CA LYS A 97 -8.93 -3.57 15.82
C LYS A 97 -9.19 -5.06 16.00
N GLU A 98 -9.14 -5.81 14.90
CA GLU A 98 -9.30 -7.26 14.94
C GLU A 98 -8.18 -7.92 15.74
N GLN A 99 -6.93 -7.50 15.52
CA GLN A 99 -5.79 -7.96 16.32
C GLN A 99 -5.96 -7.63 17.79
N GLN A 100 -6.48 -6.46 18.13
CA GLN A 100 -6.72 -6.08 19.52
C GLN A 100 -7.75 -7.02 20.17
N THR A 101 -8.79 -7.38 19.45
CA THR A 101 -9.77 -8.36 19.92
C THR A 101 -9.12 -9.72 20.18
N ILE A 102 -8.28 -10.17 19.26
CA ILE A 102 -7.53 -11.43 19.40
C ILE A 102 -6.60 -11.36 20.62
N ILE A 103 -5.88 -10.26 20.80
CA ILE A 103 -4.99 -10.04 21.95
C ILE A 103 -5.78 -10.11 23.26
N ASN A 104 -6.94 -9.48 23.33
CA ASN A 104 -7.79 -9.49 24.52
C ASN A 104 -8.27 -10.92 24.84
N ASN A 105 -8.66 -11.68 23.83
CA ASN A 105 -9.07 -13.08 24.00
C ASN A 105 -7.89 -13.94 24.46
N GLN A 106 -6.72 -13.74 23.88
CA GLN A 106 -5.50 -14.45 24.29
C GLN A 106 -5.10 -14.09 25.72
N GLN A 107 -5.29 -12.85 26.15
CA GLN A 107 -5.03 -12.44 27.52
C GLN A 107 -5.96 -13.17 28.49
N GLN A 108 -7.22 -13.33 28.13
CA GLN A 108 -8.17 -14.08 28.92
C GLN A 108 -7.78 -15.56 29.01
N GLU A 109 -7.38 -16.16 27.89
CA GLU A 109 -6.89 -17.54 27.85
C GLU A 109 -5.65 -17.73 28.73
N ILE A 110 -4.73 -16.76 28.68
CA ILE A 110 -3.54 -16.77 29.54
C ILE A 110 -3.92 -16.74 31.01
N ASN A 111 -4.87 -15.89 31.39
CA ASN A 111 -5.35 -15.80 32.77
C ASN A 111 -6.00 -17.09 33.21
N ASP A 112 -6.82 -17.71 32.37
CA ASP A 112 -7.45 -18.99 32.64
C ASP A 112 -6.41 -20.11 32.84
N LEU A 113 -5.38 -20.13 31.97
CA LEU A 113 -4.28 -21.08 32.09
C LEU A 113 -3.47 -20.88 33.37
N LYS A 114 -3.22 -19.63 33.76
CA LYS A 114 -2.55 -19.32 35.03
C LYS A 114 -3.35 -19.83 36.21
N ASP A 115 -4.66 -19.67 36.19
CA ASP A 115 -5.54 -20.15 37.23
C ASP A 115 -5.52 -21.70 37.32
N MET A 116 -5.56 -22.36 36.15
CA MET A 116 -5.45 -23.82 36.07
C MET A 116 -4.12 -24.32 36.63
N VAL A 117 -3.02 -23.66 36.26
CA VAL A 117 -1.68 -24.00 36.77
C VAL A 117 -1.62 -23.83 38.28
N SER A 118 -2.15 -22.74 38.81
CA SER A 118 -2.20 -22.49 40.27
C SER A 118 -2.97 -23.56 40.98
N LYS A 119 -4.11 -23.99 40.46
CA LYS A 119 -4.93 -25.06 41.03
C LYS A 119 -4.21 -26.42 40.99
N LEU A 120 -3.48 -26.71 39.92
CA LEU A 120 -2.67 -27.91 39.80
C LEU A 120 -1.53 -27.93 40.83
N VAL A 121 -0.85 -26.80 40.98
CA VAL A 121 0.23 -26.66 41.98
C VAL A 121 -0.31 -26.87 43.38
N GLU A 122 -1.47 -26.30 43.72
CA GLU A 122 -2.13 -26.52 45.01
C GLU A 122 -2.44 -28.00 45.26
N LYS A 123 -2.92 -28.71 44.24
CA LYS A 123 -3.22 -30.15 44.35
C LYS A 123 -1.97 -31.00 44.51
N LEU A 124 -0.84 -30.56 44.05
CA LEU A 124 0.44 -31.28 44.14
C LEU A 124 1.23 -30.96 45.40
N SER A 125 0.83 -29.96 46.16
CA SER A 125 1.51 -29.55 47.39
C SER A 125 0.94 -30.21 48.65
#